data_a1ac972d4b01a7234091ca54775578be
#
_entry.id   a1ac972d4b01a7234091ca54775578be
#
_cell.length_a   1.000
_cell.length_b   1.000
_cell.length_c   1.000
_cell.angle_alpha   90.00
_cell.angle_beta   90.00
_cell.angle_gamma   90.00
#
_symmetry.space_group_name_H-M   'P 1'
#
loop_
_entity.id
_entity.type
_entity.pdbx_description
1 polymer ?
#
loop_
_entity_poly.entity_id
_entity_poly.type
_entity_poly.pdbx_seq_one_letter_code
_entity_poly.pdbx_strand_id
1 'polypeptide(L)'
;MDPQPAWTATTLQVRYAETDQMGVVYYANYMVWFEIGRTDFCRQHGFAYREMEQQDGLYIMVAEARCRYKAPARYDDDILVRTCLKAIRRRVLIFGYEVYRQATDELLAEGETVHVITDREGHPRSLPDKYRDLFVAGPKDAGHGTRDTGHGDRGSEHGSRDSGS
;
A
#
# COMPACT_ATOMS: atom_id res chain seq x y z
N MET A 1 12.58 9.95 -21.60
CA MET A 1 13.05 9.71 -20.20
C MET A 1 11.82 9.25 -19.43
N ASP A 2 11.73 7.96 -19.15
CA ASP A 2 10.65 7.47 -18.31
C ASP A 2 10.83 8.08 -16.91
N PRO A 3 9.77 8.66 -16.31
CA PRO A 3 9.88 9.22 -14.98
C PRO A 3 10.36 8.12 -14.02
N GLN A 4 11.28 8.46 -13.12
CA GLN A 4 11.68 7.57 -12.04
C GLN A 4 10.41 7.14 -11.31
N PRO A 5 10.15 5.84 -11.15
CA PRO A 5 8.92 5.37 -10.53
C PRO A 5 8.83 5.90 -9.10
N ALA A 6 7.75 6.60 -8.80
CA ALA A 6 7.44 6.99 -7.43
C ALA A 6 7.09 5.73 -6.63
N TRP A 7 7.82 5.50 -5.54
CA TRP A 7 7.58 4.39 -4.63
C TRP A 7 6.64 4.83 -3.51
N THR A 8 5.63 4.05 -3.23
CA THR A 8 4.84 4.15 -2.01
C THR A 8 5.23 3.04 -1.04
N ALA A 9 4.93 3.22 0.22
CA ALA A 9 5.28 2.27 1.27
C ALA A 9 4.02 1.90 2.08
N THR A 10 3.86 0.62 2.35
CA THR A 10 2.79 0.05 3.16
C THR A 10 3.38 -0.87 4.19
N THR A 11 2.99 -0.75 5.45
CA THR A 11 3.46 -1.61 6.53
C THR A 11 2.42 -2.65 6.90
N LEU A 12 2.87 -3.84 7.22
CA LEU A 12 2.06 -4.91 7.77
C LEU A 12 2.88 -5.76 8.74
N GLN A 13 2.22 -6.53 9.59
CA GLN A 13 2.85 -7.46 10.51
C GLN A 13 2.54 -8.89 10.08
N VAL A 14 3.55 -9.76 10.11
CA VAL A 14 3.39 -11.18 9.77
C VAL A 14 2.52 -11.86 10.80
N ARG A 15 1.39 -12.43 10.35
CA ARG A 15 0.48 -13.22 11.20
C ARG A 15 0.96 -14.66 11.32
N TYR A 16 0.64 -15.29 12.44
CA TYR A 16 0.96 -16.71 12.65
C TYR A 16 0.40 -17.60 11.53
N ALA A 17 -0.81 -17.31 11.06
CA ALA A 17 -1.48 -18.06 9.99
C ALA A 17 -0.75 -17.95 8.61
N GLU A 18 0.18 -17.02 8.45
CA GLU A 18 0.95 -16.87 7.22
C GLU A 18 2.22 -17.73 7.19
N THR A 19 2.58 -18.34 8.31
CA THR A 19 3.76 -19.18 8.43
C THR A 19 3.48 -20.65 8.09
N ASP A 20 4.51 -21.34 7.64
CA ASP A 20 4.48 -22.76 7.34
C ASP A 20 5.19 -23.60 8.43
N GLN A 21 5.26 -24.90 8.22
CA GLN A 21 5.86 -25.83 9.16
C GLN A 21 7.38 -25.58 9.37
N MET A 22 8.05 -24.89 8.45
CA MET A 22 9.47 -24.50 8.61
C MET A 22 9.64 -23.26 9.48
N GLY A 23 8.55 -22.64 9.95
CA GLY A 23 8.57 -21.42 10.76
C GLY A 23 8.88 -20.15 9.98
N VAL A 24 8.71 -20.18 8.66
CA VAL A 24 8.85 -19.03 7.78
C VAL A 24 7.53 -18.74 7.08
N VAL A 25 7.38 -17.53 6.57
CA VAL A 25 6.19 -17.17 5.80
C VAL A 25 6.10 -18.06 4.55
N TYR A 26 4.94 -18.70 4.38
CA TYR A 26 4.65 -19.50 3.20
C TYR A 26 4.74 -18.64 1.95
N TYR A 27 5.47 -19.10 0.95
CA TYR A 27 5.88 -18.28 -0.19
C TYR A 27 4.73 -17.60 -0.94
N ALA A 28 3.54 -18.20 -0.98
CA ALA A 28 2.38 -17.63 -1.67
C ALA A 28 1.84 -16.37 -0.98
N ASN A 29 2.10 -16.17 0.31
CA ASN A 29 1.64 -14.99 1.05
C ASN A 29 2.30 -13.70 0.57
N TYR A 30 3.46 -13.75 -0.05
CA TYR A 30 4.08 -12.57 -0.68
C TYR A 30 3.21 -12.00 -1.80
N MET A 31 2.46 -12.83 -2.51
CA MET A 31 1.50 -12.36 -3.52
C MET A 31 0.33 -11.59 -2.88
N VAL A 32 -0.10 -11.99 -1.69
CA VAL A 32 -1.10 -11.25 -0.90
C VAL A 32 -0.53 -9.90 -0.45
N TRP A 33 0.72 -9.85 -0.04
CA TRP A 33 1.38 -8.59 0.33
C TRP A 33 1.56 -7.66 -0.86
N PHE A 34 1.84 -8.18 -2.05
CA PHE A 34 1.85 -7.39 -3.28
C PHE A 34 0.47 -6.79 -3.58
N GLU A 35 -0.61 -7.54 -3.36
CA GLU A 35 -1.97 -7.03 -3.49
C GLU A 35 -2.24 -5.88 -2.51
N ILE A 36 -1.87 -6.05 -1.23
CA ILE A 36 -2.02 -5.02 -0.20
C ILE A 36 -1.26 -3.75 -0.61
N GLY A 37 0.01 -3.89 -0.99
CA GLY A 37 0.85 -2.77 -1.43
C GLY A 37 0.29 -2.06 -2.66
N ARG A 38 -0.18 -2.82 -3.65
CA ARG A 38 -0.78 -2.27 -4.88
C ARG A 38 -2.10 -1.55 -4.60
N THR A 39 -2.94 -2.12 -3.76
CA THR A 39 -4.23 -1.50 -3.40
C THR A 39 -3.99 -0.17 -2.69
N ASP A 40 -3.03 -0.14 -1.77
CA ASP A 40 -2.66 1.08 -1.06
C ASP A 40 -1.99 2.10 -1.98
N PHE A 41 -1.10 1.67 -2.87
CA PHE A 41 -0.52 2.51 -3.93
C PHE A 41 -1.62 3.21 -4.74
N CYS A 42 -2.60 2.47 -5.24
CA CYS A 42 -3.71 3.01 -6.00
C CYS A 42 -4.51 4.03 -5.18
N ARG A 43 -4.78 3.73 -3.92
CA ARG A 43 -5.50 4.64 -3.01
C ARG A 43 -4.73 5.94 -2.78
N GLN A 44 -3.42 5.88 -2.59
CA GLN A 44 -2.57 7.07 -2.43
C GLN A 44 -2.56 7.95 -3.69
N HIS A 45 -2.73 7.36 -4.87
CA HIS A 45 -2.88 8.09 -6.14
C HIS A 45 -4.32 8.56 -6.41
N GLY A 46 -5.25 8.34 -5.48
CA GLY A 46 -6.65 8.72 -5.64
C GLY A 46 -7.44 7.82 -6.57
N PHE A 47 -6.93 6.62 -6.84
CA PHE A 47 -7.59 5.60 -7.65
C PHE A 47 -8.23 4.54 -6.76
N ALA A 48 -9.49 4.22 -7.01
CA ALA A 48 -10.20 3.14 -6.33
C ALA A 48 -10.69 2.11 -7.35
N TYR A 49 -10.27 0.86 -7.21
CA TYR A 49 -10.72 -0.25 -8.05
C TYR A 49 -12.24 -0.34 -8.13
N ARG A 50 -12.89 -0.22 -6.98
CA ARG A 50 -14.35 -0.30 -6.87
C ARG A 50 -15.07 0.74 -7.72
N GLU A 51 -14.55 1.96 -7.77
CA GLU A 51 -15.14 3.02 -8.58
C GLU A 51 -15.02 2.73 -10.07
N MET A 52 -13.86 2.27 -10.52
CA MET A 52 -13.62 1.89 -11.91
C MET A 52 -14.54 0.72 -12.34
N GLU A 53 -14.70 -0.28 -11.47
CA GLU A 53 -15.58 -1.41 -11.71
C GLU A 53 -17.05 -0.99 -11.82
N GLN A 54 -17.51 -0.13 -10.90
CA GLN A 54 -18.91 0.30 -10.83
C GLN A 54 -19.27 1.35 -11.89
N GLN A 55 -18.38 2.30 -12.18
CA GLN A 55 -18.67 3.42 -13.09
C GLN A 55 -18.35 3.09 -14.53
N ASP A 56 -17.24 2.41 -14.79
CA ASP A 56 -16.76 2.15 -16.14
C ASP A 56 -16.87 0.69 -16.57
N GLY A 57 -17.25 -0.22 -15.67
CA GLY A 57 -17.33 -1.66 -15.94
C GLY A 57 -15.99 -2.27 -16.33
N LEU A 58 -14.89 -1.70 -15.83
CA LEU A 58 -13.54 -2.14 -16.12
C LEU A 58 -12.91 -2.84 -14.93
N TYR A 59 -12.10 -3.84 -15.21
CA TYR A 59 -11.44 -4.69 -14.25
C TYR A 59 -9.93 -4.73 -14.53
N ILE A 60 -9.14 -4.86 -13.49
CA ILE A 60 -7.69 -5.03 -13.58
C ILE A 60 -7.38 -6.49 -13.24
N MET A 61 -7.16 -7.29 -14.27
CA MET A 61 -6.92 -8.73 -14.15
C MET A 61 -5.43 -9.03 -14.09
N VAL A 62 -5.01 -9.87 -13.13
CA VAL A 62 -3.62 -10.33 -13.07
C VAL A 62 -3.36 -11.30 -14.22
N ALA A 63 -2.40 -10.95 -15.09
CA ALA A 63 -1.96 -11.79 -16.20
C ALA A 63 -0.67 -12.54 -15.87
N GLU A 64 0.21 -11.94 -15.06
CA GLU A 64 1.47 -12.55 -14.64
C GLU A 64 1.84 -12.05 -13.24
N ALA A 65 2.43 -12.91 -12.44
CA ALA A 65 3.01 -12.56 -11.15
C ALA A 65 4.34 -13.27 -10.97
N ARG A 66 5.35 -12.52 -10.54
CA ARG A 66 6.70 -13.04 -10.26
C ARG A 66 7.15 -12.56 -8.90
N CYS A 67 7.77 -13.45 -8.15
CA CYS A 67 8.41 -13.14 -6.89
C CYS A 67 9.78 -13.83 -6.82
N ARG A 68 10.78 -13.08 -6.42
CA ARG A 68 12.13 -13.57 -6.16
C ARG A 68 12.41 -13.42 -4.68
N TYR A 69 12.60 -14.54 -4.01
CA TYR A 69 12.84 -14.61 -2.57
C TYR A 69 14.33 -14.47 -2.26
N LYS A 70 14.69 -13.59 -1.34
CA LYS A 70 16.08 -13.30 -0.94
C LYS A 70 16.38 -13.82 0.45
N ALA A 71 15.44 -13.58 1.40
CA ALA A 71 15.53 -14.01 2.79
C ALA A 71 14.13 -14.30 3.32
N PRO A 72 13.97 -15.20 4.31
CA PRO A 72 12.66 -15.55 4.83
C PRO A 72 12.13 -14.49 5.79
N ALA A 73 10.83 -14.18 5.68
CA ALA A 73 10.08 -13.52 6.74
C ALA A 73 9.59 -14.55 7.77
N ARG A 74 9.43 -14.12 9.02
CA ARG A 74 9.02 -14.95 10.14
C ARG A 74 7.81 -14.35 10.85
N TYR A 75 7.16 -15.15 11.68
CA TYR A 75 6.08 -14.68 12.54
C TYR A 75 6.52 -13.44 13.34
N ASP A 76 5.61 -12.47 13.42
CA ASP A 76 5.76 -11.21 14.15
C ASP A 76 6.76 -10.20 13.53
N ASP A 77 7.38 -10.52 12.40
CA ASP A 77 8.17 -9.53 11.66
C ASP A 77 7.28 -8.35 11.20
N ASP A 78 7.77 -7.13 11.38
CA ASP A 78 7.22 -5.94 10.74
C ASP A 78 7.76 -5.84 9.31
N ILE A 79 6.85 -5.82 8.37
CA ILE A 79 7.14 -5.82 6.93
C ILE A 79 6.83 -4.47 6.32
N LEU A 80 7.76 -3.97 5.52
CA LEU A 80 7.58 -2.82 4.65
C LEU A 80 7.46 -3.30 3.21
N VAL A 81 6.30 -3.09 2.60
CA VAL A 81 6.06 -3.35 1.18
C VAL A 81 6.17 -2.03 0.43
N ARG A 82 7.19 -1.91 -0.40
CA ARG A 82 7.33 -0.79 -1.34
C ARG A 82 6.72 -1.17 -2.66
N THR A 83 5.92 -0.30 -3.22
CA THR A 83 5.23 -0.51 -4.50
C THR A 83 5.45 0.66 -5.42
N CYS A 84 5.70 0.38 -6.68
CA CYS A 84 5.74 1.39 -7.74
C CYS A 84 5.00 0.90 -8.99
N LEU A 85 4.56 1.83 -9.81
CA LEU A 85 4.07 1.54 -11.14
C LEU A 85 5.22 1.69 -12.14
N LYS A 86 5.72 0.56 -12.65
CA LYS A 86 6.84 0.51 -13.58
C LYS A 86 6.47 0.94 -14.99
N ALA A 87 5.27 0.60 -15.43
CA ALA A 87 4.82 0.95 -16.76
C ALA A 87 3.28 1.04 -16.83
N ILE A 88 2.82 2.01 -17.62
CA ILE A 88 1.45 2.15 -18.08
C ILE A 88 1.46 2.04 -19.59
N ARG A 89 0.74 1.05 -20.10
CA ARG A 89 0.49 0.90 -21.53
C ARG A 89 -1.00 0.99 -21.79
N ARG A 90 -1.40 1.05 -23.04
CA ARG A 90 -2.81 1.24 -23.42
C ARG A 90 -3.77 0.29 -22.67
N ARG A 91 -3.36 -0.97 -22.47
CA ARG A 91 -4.19 -2.02 -21.88
C ARG A 91 -3.51 -2.75 -20.73
N VAL A 92 -2.30 -2.34 -20.35
CA VAL A 92 -1.46 -3.07 -19.41
C VAL A 92 -0.87 -2.15 -18.38
N LEU A 93 -0.92 -2.56 -17.12
CA LEU A 93 -0.22 -1.95 -15.99
C LEU A 93 0.83 -2.95 -15.47
N ILE A 94 2.02 -2.46 -15.16
CA ILE A 94 3.10 -3.27 -14.58
C ILE A 94 3.49 -2.65 -13.25
N PHE A 95 3.27 -3.37 -12.15
CA PHE A 95 3.70 -2.96 -10.82
C PHE A 95 4.98 -3.67 -10.40
N GLY A 96 5.84 -2.96 -9.70
CA GLY A 96 7.03 -3.49 -9.07
C GLY A 96 6.91 -3.42 -7.55
N TYR A 97 7.51 -4.41 -6.87
CA TYR A 97 7.46 -4.55 -5.41
C TYR A 97 8.83 -4.86 -4.84
N GLU A 98 9.09 -4.32 -3.67
CA GLU A 98 10.19 -4.69 -2.79
C GLU A 98 9.62 -4.93 -1.40
N VAL A 99 10.01 -6.02 -0.77
CA VAL A 99 9.55 -6.40 0.57
C VAL A 99 10.75 -6.40 1.51
N TYR A 100 10.67 -5.59 2.55
CA TYR A 100 11.73 -5.45 3.55
C TYR A 100 11.27 -5.89 4.94
N ARG A 101 12.19 -6.45 5.72
CA ARG A 101 12.04 -6.51 7.17
C ARG A 101 12.35 -5.14 7.74
N GLN A 102 11.36 -4.47 8.33
CA GLN A 102 11.48 -3.07 8.75
C GLN A 102 12.56 -2.87 9.83
N ALA A 103 12.69 -3.80 10.77
CA ALA A 103 13.63 -3.68 11.87
C ALA A 103 15.10 -3.67 11.45
N THR A 104 15.44 -4.31 10.33
CA THR A 104 16.84 -4.50 9.88
C THR A 104 17.11 -3.89 8.51
N ASP A 105 16.09 -3.38 7.85
CA ASP A 105 16.13 -2.89 6.45
C ASP A 105 16.64 -3.97 5.47
N GLU A 106 16.40 -5.25 5.80
CA GLU A 106 16.79 -6.38 4.98
C GLU A 106 15.79 -6.62 3.86
N LEU A 107 16.26 -6.69 2.61
CA LEU A 107 15.42 -7.06 1.46
C LEU A 107 15.08 -8.55 1.51
N LEU A 108 13.80 -8.86 1.71
CA LEU A 108 13.28 -10.23 1.83
C LEU A 108 12.84 -10.79 0.49
N ALA A 109 12.23 -9.96 -0.36
CA ALA A 109 11.78 -10.34 -1.68
C ALA A 109 11.62 -9.12 -2.59
N GLU A 110 11.68 -9.39 -3.89
CA GLU A 110 11.30 -8.43 -4.93
C GLU A 110 10.35 -9.12 -5.92
N GLY A 111 9.48 -8.33 -6.52
CA GLY A 111 8.50 -8.90 -7.43
C GLY A 111 7.93 -7.94 -8.45
N GLU A 112 7.14 -8.52 -9.32
CA GLU A 112 6.46 -7.80 -10.38
C GLU A 112 5.14 -8.46 -10.68
N THR A 113 4.12 -7.66 -10.95
CA THR A 113 2.84 -8.16 -11.46
C THR A 113 2.44 -7.40 -12.72
N VAL A 114 1.98 -8.16 -13.71
CA VAL A 114 1.46 -7.63 -14.96
C VAL A 114 -0.05 -7.75 -14.94
N HIS A 115 -0.73 -6.67 -15.24
CA HIS A 115 -2.18 -6.59 -15.22
C HIS A 115 -2.72 -6.14 -16.58
N VAL A 116 -3.82 -6.76 -16.99
CA VAL A 116 -4.56 -6.39 -18.20
C VAL A 116 -5.87 -5.74 -17.80
N ILE A 117 -6.20 -4.62 -18.43
CA ILE A 117 -7.50 -3.97 -18.28
C ILE A 117 -8.50 -4.74 -19.13
N THR A 118 -9.60 -5.16 -18.53
CA THR A 118 -10.67 -5.92 -19.22
C THR A 118 -12.05 -5.35 -18.91
N ASP A 119 -13.04 -5.74 -19.71
CA ASP A 119 -14.43 -5.67 -19.30
C ASP A 119 -14.83 -6.89 -18.44
N ARG A 120 -16.11 -6.97 -18.11
CA ARG A 120 -16.65 -8.03 -17.26
C ARG A 120 -16.56 -9.42 -17.92
N GLU A 121 -16.58 -9.47 -19.24
CA GLU A 121 -16.46 -10.69 -20.05
C GLU A 121 -15.00 -11.10 -20.28
N GLY A 122 -14.05 -10.30 -19.77
CA GLY A 122 -12.61 -10.58 -19.90
C GLY A 122 -11.98 -10.07 -21.20
N HIS A 123 -12.68 -9.30 -22.02
CA HIS A 123 -12.11 -8.74 -23.23
C HIS A 123 -11.18 -7.55 -22.90
N PRO A 124 -9.98 -7.47 -23.48
CA PRO A 124 -9.06 -6.38 -23.23
C PRO A 124 -9.61 -5.02 -23.61
N ARG A 125 -9.54 -4.05 -22.73
CA ARG A 125 -9.99 -2.66 -22.88
C ARG A 125 -8.85 -1.67 -22.64
N SER A 126 -8.98 -0.47 -23.16
CA SER A 126 -8.02 0.59 -22.89
C SER A 126 -8.32 1.24 -21.54
N LEU A 127 -7.25 1.55 -20.79
CA LEU A 127 -7.39 2.35 -19.58
C LEU A 127 -7.81 3.76 -19.94
N PRO A 128 -8.93 4.29 -19.42
CA PRO A 128 -9.34 5.67 -19.61
C PRO A 128 -8.28 6.67 -19.14
N ASP A 129 -8.13 7.79 -19.85
CA ASP A 129 -7.11 8.80 -19.55
C ASP A 129 -7.26 9.36 -18.14
N LYS A 130 -8.48 9.52 -17.62
CA LYS A 130 -8.73 9.97 -16.24
C LYS A 130 -7.98 9.15 -15.18
N TYR A 131 -7.84 7.82 -15.37
CA TYR A 131 -7.09 6.95 -14.47
C TYR A 131 -5.59 6.99 -14.75
N ARG A 132 -5.21 7.08 -16.01
CA ARG A 132 -3.80 7.28 -16.39
C ARG A 132 -3.22 8.54 -15.75
N ASP A 133 -3.97 9.63 -15.78
CA ASP A 133 -3.55 10.93 -15.24
C ASP A 133 -3.36 10.87 -13.72
N LEU A 134 -4.15 10.11 -12.99
CA LEU A 134 -3.97 9.89 -11.55
C LEU A 134 -2.61 9.26 -11.23
N PHE A 135 -2.20 8.25 -12.00
CA PHE A 135 -0.92 7.60 -11.79
C PHE A 135 0.27 8.47 -12.18
N VAL A 136 0.12 9.29 -13.21
CA VAL A 136 1.17 10.23 -13.67
C VAL A 136 1.32 11.41 -12.72
N ALA A 137 0.23 11.89 -12.12
CA ALA A 137 0.26 13.01 -11.17
C ALA A 137 1.01 12.69 -9.86
N GLY A 138 1.22 11.42 -9.56
CA GLY A 138 1.86 10.98 -8.33
C GLY A 138 0.89 10.88 -7.14
N PRO A 139 1.38 10.39 -5.99
CA PRO A 139 0.56 10.25 -4.81
C PRO A 139 0.06 11.62 -4.32
N LYS A 140 -1.19 11.68 -3.92
CA LYS A 140 -1.75 12.86 -3.25
C LYS A 140 -1.09 12.97 -1.89
N ASP A 141 -0.56 14.14 -1.55
CA ASP A 141 -0.02 14.40 -0.23
C ASP A 141 -1.07 13.99 0.82
N ALA A 142 -0.73 13.01 1.64
CA ALA A 142 -1.51 12.70 2.83
C ALA A 142 -1.41 13.94 3.72
N GLY A 143 -2.47 14.76 3.75
CA GLY A 143 -2.56 15.94 4.58
C GLY A 143 -2.12 15.56 6.00
N HIS A 144 -1.02 16.12 6.43
CA HIS A 144 -0.51 15.99 7.78
C HIS A 144 -1.54 16.68 8.68
N GLY A 145 -2.51 15.89 9.16
CA GLY A 145 -3.40 16.33 10.23
C GLY A 145 -2.57 16.50 11.48
N THR A 146 -2.04 17.69 11.69
CA THR A 146 -1.55 18.14 12.99
C THR A 146 -2.71 18.04 13.96
N ARG A 147 -2.71 16.99 14.80
CA ARG A 147 -3.53 16.98 16.00
C ARG A 147 -2.95 18.05 16.92
N ASP A 148 -3.59 19.21 16.90
CA ASP A 148 -3.37 20.25 17.89
C ASP A 148 -3.84 19.68 19.23
N THR A 149 -2.90 19.26 20.06
CA THR A 149 -3.14 18.93 21.46
C THR A 149 -3.17 20.24 22.22
N GLY A 150 -4.35 20.86 22.24
CA GLY A 150 -4.63 21.98 23.10
C GLY A 150 -4.41 21.59 24.57
N HIS A 151 -3.29 22.00 25.09
CA HIS A 151 -2.98 21.92 26.52
C HIS A 151 -3.84 22.97 27.24
N GLY A 152 -4.99 22.53 27.78
CA GLY A 152 -5.82 23.35 28.64
C GLY A 152 -5.16 23.53 30.00
N ASP A 153 -4.49 24.66 30.14
CA ASP A 153 -4.08 25.21 31.41
C ASP A 153 -5.33 25.43 32.32
N ARG A 154 -5.45 24.65 33.40
CA ARG A 154 -6.39 24.93 34.47
C ARG A 154 -5.63 25.53 35.65
N GLY A 155 -5.72 26.86 35.72
CA GLY A 155 -5.23 27.63 36.83
C GLY A 155 -5.83 27.12 38.15
N SER A 156 -4.97 26.93 39.10
CA SER A 156 -5.26 26.73 40.51
C SER A 156 -5.67 28.06 41.16
N GLU A 157 -6.94 28.21 41.50
CA GLU A 157 -7.33 29.26 42.46
C GLU A 157 -7.34 28.71 43.88
N HIS A 158 -6.42 29.24 44.64
CA HIS A 158 -6.35 29.14 46.09
C HIS A 158 -7.43 30.01 46.71
N GLY A 159 -8.42 29.40 47.32
CA GLY A 159 -9.41 30.05 48.19
C GLY A 159 -9.17 29.69 49.64
N SER A 160 -8.42 30.55 50.29
CA SER A 160 -8.33 30.62 51.77
C SER A 160 -9.64 31.12 52.34
N ARG A 161 -10.21 30.40 53.32
CA ARG A 161 -11.13 31.03 54.33
C ARG A 161 -10.94 30.37 55.66
N ASP A 162 -10.41 31.22 56.49
CA ASP A 162 -10.32 31.29 57.90
C ASP A 162 -11.71 31.40 58.58
N SER A 163 -11.76 31.04 59.83
CA SER A 163 -12.65 31.36 60.97
C SER A 163 -13.29 30.09 61.56
N GLY A 164 -13.06 29.73 62.78
CA GLY A 164 -13.12 30.56 63.99
C GLY A 164 -14.33 30.11 64.82
N SER A 165 -14.09 29.52 65.92
CA SER A 165 -14.86 29.29 67.17
C SER A 165 -14.98 27.85 67.56
#